data_172c4eace73a1418326b689610b4e43e
#
_entry.id   172c4eace73a1418326b689610b4e43e
#
_cell.length_a   1.000
_cell.length_b   1.000
_cell.length_c   1.000
_cell.angle_alpha   90.00
_cell.angle_beta   90.00
_cell.angle_gamma   90.00
#
_symmetry.space_group_name_H-M   'P 1'
#
loop_
_entity.id
_entity.type
_entity.pdbx_description
1 polymer ?
#
loop_
_entity_poly.entity_id
_entity_poly.type
_entity_poly.pdbx_seq_one_letter_code
_entity_poly.pdbx_strand_id
1 'polypeptide(L)'
;YRAVYDFVVNDLSAVYMEASKDRLYSDAPNSVARRAAQTVMMNVLEVMVRILSPILSFTTDEVWENFPKAALQREGRPESVQLAGWPTDADFVPAIPEGAPEAINESFAVVLEVRDAVLKALEDARAAKAINKSQEAAAVVSAPQEVLDVLAGMTDEQFEELCVISGVQYQVADEISVAIKQAEGEKCPRCWNYRELGGNEHHPHVCKRCGDALDEIGFEEPAE
;
A
#
# COMPACT_ATOMS: atom_id res chain seq x y z
N TYR A 1 -23.83 6.54 7.02
CA TYR A 1 -23.08 6.53 5.77
C TYR A 1 -21.82 7.40 5.82
N ARG A 2 -21.85 8.52 6.57
CA ARG A 2 -20.75 9.51 6.61
C ARG A 2 -19.42 8.89 7.05
N ALA A 3 -19.42 8.12 8.15
CA ALA A 3 -18.19 7.45 8.61
C ALA A 3 -17.59 6.51 7.58
N VAL A 4 -18.43 5.78 6.83
CA VAL A 4 -17.94 4.89 5.76
C VAL A 4 -17.38 5.72 4.59
N TYR A 5 -18.04 6.83 4.24
CA TYR A 5 -17.55 7.72 3.18
C TYR A 5 -16.19 8.32 3.56
N ASP A 6 -16.06 8.84 4.79
CA ASP A 6 -14.81 9.43 5.28
C ASP A 6 -13.69 8.39 5.31
N PHE A 7 -13.94 7.17 5.78
CA PHE A 7 -13.01 6.05 5.73
C PHE A 7 -12.58 5.70 4.29
N VAL A 8 -13.53 5.59 3.36
CA VAL A 8 -13.22 5.24 1.96
C VAL A 8 -12.36 6.29 1.29
N VAL A 9 -12.63 7.57 1.52
CA VAL A 9 -11.90 8.66 0.87
C VAL A 9 -10.54 8.91 1.51
N ASN A 10 -10.49 9.03 2.84
CA ASN A 10 -9.30 9.51 3.54
C ASN A 10 -8.33 8.38 3.89
N ASP A 11 -8.85 7.22 4.34
CA ASP A 11 -8.00 6.12 4.80
C ASP A 11 -7.78 5.08 3.71
N LEU A 12 -8.85 4.58 3.10
CA LEU A 12 -8.76 3.50 2.14
C LEU A 12 -8.16 3.96 0.80
N SER A 13 -8.75 4.97 0.15
CA SER A 13 -8.27 5.44 -1.15
C SER A 13 -6.99 6.24 -1.08
N ALA A 14 -6.95 7.27 -0.22
CA ALA A 14 -5.83 8.21 -0.19
C ALA A 14 -4.55 7.65 0.46
N VAL A 15 -4.68 6.63 1.30
CA VAL A 15 -3.53 6.02 1.98
C VAL A 15 -3.34 4.58 1.50
N TYR A 16 -4.25 3.67 1.87
CA TYR A 16 -4.01 2.24 1.71
C TYR A 16 -3.93 1.77 0.25
N MET A 17 -4.90 2.16 -0.56
CA MET A 17 -4.92 1.75 -1.98
C MET A 17 -3.80 2.41 -2.77
N GLU A 18 -3.48 3.67 -2.49
CA GLU A 18 -2.39 4.38 -3.16
C GLU A 18 -1.04 3.72 -2.84
N ALA A 19 -0.73 3.49 -1.57
CA ALA A 19 0.50 2.82 -1.14
C ALA A 19 0.60 1.36 -1.65
N SER A 20 -0.53 0.67 -1.79
CA SER A 20 -0.54 -0.73 -2.22
C SER A 20 -0.40 -0.95 -3.73
N LYS A 21 -0.48 0.10 -4.56
CA LYS A 21 -0.46 -0.02 -6.03
C LYS A 21 0.78 -0.73 -6.53
N ASP A 22 1.95 -0.33 -6.05
CA ASP A 22 3.21 -0.89 -6.52
C ASP A 22 3.29 -2.40 -6.27
N ARG A 23 3.02 -2.85 -5.04
CA ARG A 23 3.04 -4.28 -4.71
C ARG A 23 1.95 -5.08 -5.43
N LEU A 24 0.78 -4.51 -5.65
CA LEU A 24 -0.32 -5.20 -6.35
C LEU A 24 -0.03 -5.40 -7.84
N TYR A 25 0.63 -4.45 -8.49
CA TYR A 25 0.87 -4.48 -9.94
C TYR A 25 2.27 -4.99 -10.32
N SER A 26 3.27 -4.80 -9.45
CA SER A 26 4.66 -5.07 -9.80
C SER A 26 5.27 -6.28 -9.11
N ASP A 27 4.77 -6.67 -7.93
CA ASP A 27 5.29 -7.84 -7.23
C ASP A 27 4.88 -9.16 -7.89
N ALA A 28 5.67 -10.18 -7.65
CA ALA A 28 5.37 -11.55 -8.02
C ALA A 28 4.02 -12.03 -7.46
N PRO A 29 3.29 -12.92 -8.16
CA PRO A 29 1.96 -13.38 -7.74
C PRO A 29 1.91 -13.96 -6.33
N ASN A 30 2.99 -14.63 -5.90
CA ASN A 30 3.09 -15.27 -4.59
C ASN A 30 3.85 -14.42 -3.56
N SER A 31 4.22 -13.18 -3.88
CA SER A 31 4.83 -12.24 -2.93
C SER A 31 3.97 -12.11 -1.67
N VAL A 32 4.62 -12.21 -0.51
CA VAL A 32 3.94 -12.07 0.79
C VAL A 32 3.26 -10.71 0.91
N ALA A 33 3.93 -9.63 0.48
CA ALA A 33 3.39 -8.28 0.54
C ALA A 33 2.15 -8.11 -0.35
N ARG A 34 2.19 -8.65 -1.60
CA ARG A 34 1.05 -8.63 -2.51
C ARG A 34 -0.12 -9.43 -1.95
N ARG A 35 0.12 -10.65 -1.44
CA ARG A 35 -0.91 -11.51 -0.87
C ARG A 35 -1.53 -10.91 0.39
N ALA A 36 -0.72 -10.30 1.25
CA ALA A 36 -1.21 -9.58 2.43
C ALA A 36 -2.12 -8.41 2.04
N ALA A 37 -1.71 -7.59 1.07
CA ALA A 37 -2.54 -6.49 0.58
C ALA A 37 -3.88 -6.99 0.01
N GLN A 38 -3.89 -8.05 -0.79
CA GLN A 38 -5.11 -8.67 -1.33
C GLN A 38 -6.03 -9.18 -0.21
N THR A 39 -5.45 -9.79 0.84
CA THR A 39 -6.22 -10.28 1.99
C THR A 39 -6.89 -9.14 2.76
N VAL A 40 -6.15 -8.06 3.02
CA VAL A 40 -6.72 -6.87 3.68
C VAL A 40 -7.83 -6.26 2.85
N MET A 41 -7.61 -6.06 1.53
CA MET A 41 -8.64 -5.51 0.64
C MET A 41 -9.90 -6.38 0.62
N MET A 42 -9.73 -7.71 0.64
CA MET A 42 -10.83 -8.65 0.67
C MET A 42 -11.64 -8.55 1.97
N ASN A 43 -10.96 -8.45 3.11
CA ASN A 43 -11.60 -8.29 4.42
C ASN A 43 -12.35 -6.96 4.50
N VAL A 44 -11.71 -5.86 4.06
CA VAL A 44 -12.35 -4.54 4.02
C VAL A 44 -13.61 -4.57 3.15
N LEU A 45 -13.53 -5.18 1.95
CA LEU A 45 -14.68 -5.31 1.06
C LEU A 45 -15.81 -6.10 1.73
N GLU A 46 -15.51 -7.23 2.38
CA GLU A 46 -16.51 -8.05 3.04
C GLU A 46 -17.19 -7.30 4.19
N VAL A 47 -16.43 -6.57 5.02
CA VAL A 47 -17.00 -5.70 6.06
C VAL A 47 -17.91 -4.65 5.44
N MET A 48 -17.43 -3.94 4.42
CA MET A 48 -18.18 -2.86 3.78
C MET A 48 -19.51 -3.33 3.19
N VAL A 49 -19.55 -4.46 2.47
CA VAL A 49 -20.80 -4.94 1.88
C VAL A 49 -21.80 -5.38 2.95
N ARG A 50 -21.34 -5.97 4.06
CA ARG A 50 -22.21 -6.38 5.17
C ARG A 50 -22.81 -5.17 5.90
N ILE A 51 -22.01 -4.15 6.23
CA ILE A 51 -22.50 -2.96 6.95
C ILE A 51 -23.34 -2.03 6.07
N LEU A 52 -23.14 -2.03 4.76
CA LEU A 52 -23.88 -1.20 3.81
C LEU A 52 -25.13 -1.90 3.25
N SER A 53 -25.30 -3.20 3.45
CA SER A 53 -26.42 -3.97 2.89
C SER A 53 -27.81 -3.41 3.25
N PRO A 54 -28.08 -2.84 4.43
CA PRO A 54 -29.37 -2.23 4.71
C PRO A 54 -29.65 -0.95 3.91
N ILE A 55 -28.62 -0.30 3.35
CA ILE A 55 -28.72 0.98 2.62
C ILE A 55 -28.60 0.75 1.12
N LEU A 56 -27.64 -0.07 0.69
CA LEU A 56 -27.30 -0.36 -0.70
C LEU A 56 -27.61 -1.81 -1.07
N SER A 57 -28.82 -2.26 -0.73
CA SER A 57 -29.24 -3.67 -0.74
C SER A 57 -28.91 -4.41 -2.05
N PHE A 58 -29.19 -3.82 -3.20
CA PHE A 58 -28.92 -4.45 -4.50
C PHE A 58 -27.44 -4.46 -4.85
N THR A 59 -26.74 -3.33 -4.66
CA THR A 59 -25.32 -3.22 -4.98
C THR A 59 -24.49 -4.15 -4.12
N THR A 60 -24.78 -4.24 -2.83
CA THR A 60 -24.01 -5.09 -1.90
C THR A 60 -24.26 -6.57 -2.16
N ASP A 61 -25.46 -6.95 -2.56
CA ASP A 61 -25.79 -8.33 -2.92
C ASP A 61 -25.13 -8.73 -4.24
N GLU A 62 -25.14 -7.85 -5.25
CA GLU A 62 -24.40 -8.06 -6.49
C GLU A 62 -22.89 -8.23 -6.24
N VAL A 63 -22.30 -7.38 -5.40
CA VAL A 63 -20.89 -7.54 -4.99
C VAL A 63 -20.67 -8.86 -4.27
N TRP A 64 -21.59 -9.27 -3.39
CA TRP A 64 -21.51 -10.52 -2.63
C TRP A 64 -21.49 -11.75 -3.53
N GLU A 65 -22.31 -11.78 -4.57
CA GLU A 65 -22.36 -12.86 -5.56
C GLU A 65 -21.11 -12.93 -6.45
N ASN A 66 -20.41 -11.78 -6.64
CA ASN A 66 -19.23 -11.68 -7.49
C ASN A 66 -17.90 -11.72 -6.73
N PHE A 67 -17.89 -12.14 -5.47
CA PHE A 67 -16.66 -12.36 -4.73
C PHE A 67 -15.75 -13.40 -5.41
N PRO A 68 -14.41 -13.37 -5.17
CA PRO A 68 -13.50 -14.39 -5.67
C PRO A 68 -13.96 -15.81 -5.29
N LYS A 69 -13.78 -16.76 -6.20
CA LYS A 69 -14.24 -18.14 -6.02
C LYS A 69 -13.87 -18.76 -4.67
N ALA A 70 -12.65 -18.52 -4.19
CA ALA A 70 -12.21 -19.04 -2.89
C ALA A 70 -13.04 -18.50 -1.71
N ALA A 71 -13.52 -17.25 -1.78
CA ALA A 71 -14.41 -16.68 -0.77
C ALA A 71 -15.84 -17.21 -0.93
N LEU A 72 -16.33 -17.38 -2.18
CA LEU A 72 -17.65 -17.94 -2.47
C LEU A 72 -17.78 -19.39 -1.98
N GLN A 73 -16.71 -20.16 -1.97
CA GLN A 73 -16.67 -21.56 -1.55
C GLN A 73 -16.43 -21.73 -0.03
N ARG A 74 -16.34 -20.63 0.76
CA ARG A 74 -16.19 -20.72 2.21
C ARG A 74 -17.40 -21.43 2.82
N GLU A 75 -17.15 -22.47 3.62
CA GLU A 75 -18.18 -23.20 4.33
C GLU A 75 -19.00 -22.25 5.22
N GLY A 76 -20.34 -22.41 5.21
CA GLY A 76 -21.26 -21.57 5.99
C GLY A 76 -21.50 -20.17 5.44
N ARG A 77 -20.92 -19.80 4.27
CA ARG A 77 -21.23 -18.54 3.62
C ARG A 77 -22.68 -18.53 3.14
N PRO A 78 -23.52 -17.56 3.56
CA PRO A 78 -24.89 -17.47 3.07
C PRO A 78 -24.95 -17.06 1.59
N GLU A 79 -26.02 -17.43 0.92
CA GLU A 79 -26.25 -17.12 -0.50
C GLU A 79 -26.42 -15.63 -0.78
N SER A 80 -26.92 -14.85 0.19
CA SER A 80 -27.11 -13.40 0.08
C SER A 80 -26.43 -12.69 1.26
N VAL A 81 -25.89 -11.49 1.00
CA VAL A 81 -25.33 -10.62 2.04
C VAL A 81 -26.34 -10.25 3.11
N GLN A 82 -27.63 -10.21 2.76
CA GLN A 82 -28.73 -9.91 3.71
C GLN A 82 -28.84 -10.95 4.84
N LEU A 83 -28.31 -12.16 4.61
CA LEU A 83 -28.29 -13.27 5.56
C LEU A 83 -26.95 -13.39 6.32
N ALA A 84 -25.95 -12.61 5.95
CA ALA A 84 -24.59 -12.74 6.49
C ALA A 84 -24.42 -12.22 7.94
N GLY A 85 -25.40 -11.50 8.45
CA GLY A 85 -25.33 -10.87 9.78
C GLY A 85 -24.31 -9.72 9.85
N TRP A 86 -24.24 -9.06 11.00
CA TRP A 86 -23.31 -7.95 11.22
C TRP A 86 -21.89 -8.48 11.39
N PRO A 87 -20.86 -7.82 10.79
CA PRO A 87 -19.47 -8.27 10.93
C PRO A 87 -18.99 -8.08 12.38
N THR A 88 -18.16 -9.01 12.84
CA THR A 88 -17.49 -8.98 14.13
C THR A 88 -15.99 -9.18 13.97
N ASP A 89 -15.19 -8.80 14.95
CA ASP A 89 -13.73 -8.98 14.92
C ASP A 89 -13.34 -10.45 14.69
N ALA A 90 -14.12 -11.39 15.26
CA ALA A 90 -13.87 -12.83 15.11
C ALA A 90 -13.97 -13.33 13.64
N ASP A 91 -14.65 -12.57 12.78
CA ASP A 91 -14.78 -12.94 11.35
C ASP A 91 -13.49 -12.70 10.55
N PHE A 92 -12.63 -11.75 10.98
CA PHE A 92 -11.57 -11.20 10.14
C PHE A 92 -10.18 -11.21 10.77
N VAL A 93 -10.09 -11.20 12.09
CA VAL A 93 -8.83 -11.02 12.80
C VAL A 93 -8.28 -12.38 13.21
N PRO A 94 -7.17 -12.86 12.60
CA PRO A 94 -6.38 -13.91 13.24
C PRO A 94 -6.00 -13.41 14.64
N ALA A 95 -5.83 -14.32 15.60
CA ALA A 95 -5.51 -13.98 16.99
C ALA A 95 -4.37 -12.94 17.07
N ILE A 96 -4.72 -11.67 17.17
CA ILE A 96 -3.78 -10.57 17.38
C ILE A 96 -3.55 -10.49 18.89
N PRO A 97 -2.30 -10.38 19.37
CA PRO A 97 -2.01 -10.21 20.78
C PRO A 97 -2.77 -9.01 21.36
N GLU A 98 -3.26 -9.14 22.58
CA GLU A 98 -3.93 -8.05 23.30
C GLU A 98 -3.02 -6.81 23.38
N GLY A 99 -3.58 -5.63 23.10
CA GLY A 99 -2.85 -4.36 23.07
C GLY A 99 -2.04 -4.09 21.79
N ALA A 100 -1.86 -5.07 20.90
CA ALA A 100 -1.12 -4.87 19.67
C ALA A 100 -1.81 -3.87 18.70
N PRO A 101 -3.15 -3.85 18.55
CA PRO A 101 -3.80 -2.86 17.69
C PRO A 101 -3.54 -1.43 18.13
N GLU A 102 -3.59 -1.15 19.42
CA GLU A 102 -3.35 0.18 20.00
C GLU A 102 -1.93 0.64 19.75
N ALA A 103 -0.93 -0.22 20.04
CA ALA A 103 0.47 0.09 19.83
C ALA A 103 0.80 0.30 18.34
N ILE A 104 0.19 -0.48 17.45
CA ILE A 104 0.34 -0.29 16.00
C ILE A 104 -0.28 1.05 15.57
N ASN A 105 -1.46 1.39 16.05
CA ASN A 105 -2.15 2.63 15.71
C ASN A 105 -1.36 3.86 16.19
N GLU A 106 -0.82 3.83 17.40
CA GLU A 106 0.02 4.91 17.92
C GLU A 106 1.29 5.10 17.08
N SER A 107 2.02 4.02 16.80
CA SER A 107 3.20 4.07 15.95
C SER A 107 2.86 4.53 14.52
N PHE A 108 1.77 4.04 13.96
CA PHE A 108 1.37 4.40 12.60
C PHE A 108 0.90 5.85 12.48
N ALA A 109 0.33 6.44 13.54
CA ALA A 109 0.01 7.87 13.56
C ALA A 109 1.25 8.74 13.37
N VAL A 110 2.37 8.39 14.02
CA VAL A 110 3.67 9.07 13.81
C VAL A 110 4.16 8.90 12.38
N VAL A 111 4.05 7.69 11.81
CA VAL A 111 4.41 7.42 10.41
C VAL A 111 3.60 8.29 9.45
N LEU A 112 2.28 8.43 9.68
CA LEU A 112 1.41 9.28 8.85
C LEU A 112 1.75 10.77 8.97
N GLU A 113 2.14 11.25 10.13
CA GLU A 113 2.60 12.64 10.29
C GLU A 113 3.84 12.92 9.43
N VAL A 114 4.84 12.02 9.45
CA VAL A 114 6.02 12.14 8.60
C VAL A 114 5.65 12.03 7.12
N ARG A 115 4.74 11.10 6.76
CA ARG A 115 4.23 10.99 5.39
C ARG A 115 3.60 12.29 4.92
N ASP A 116 2.79 12.94 5.74
CA ASP A 116 2.12 14.20 5.37
C ASP A 116 3.15 15.32 5.12
N ALA A 117 4.23 15.38 5.90
CA ALA A 117 5.36 16.27 5.64
C ALA A 117 6.05 15.97 4.30
N VAL A 118 6.24 14.67 3.96
CA VAL A 118 6.79 14.25 2.65
C VAL A 118 5.85 14.66 1.52
N LEU A 119 4.54 14.41 1.64
CA LEU A 119 3.57 14.76 0.61
C LEU A 119 3.53 16.27 0.35
N LYS A 120 3.59 17.07 1.40
CA LYS A 120 3.67 18.54 1.29
C LYS A 120 4.95 18.98 0.55
N ALA A 121 6.11 18.40 0.92
CA ALA A 121 7.37 18.71 0.25
C ALA A 121 7.36 18.29 -1.23
N LEU A 122 6.69 17.18 -1.58
CA LEU A 122 6.49 16.74 -2.97
C LEU A 122 5.60 17.73 -3.75
N GLU A 123 4.56 18.30 -3.13
CA GLU A 123 3.72 19.33 -3.76
C GLU A 123 4.52 20.60 -4.04
N ASP A 124 5.32 21.06 -3.08
CA ASP A 124 6.19 22.22 -3.25
C ASP A 124 7.24 21.98 -4.36
N ALA A 125 7.83 20.78 -4.41
CA ALA A 125 8.80 20.41 -5.47
C ALA A 125 8.14 20.35 -6.86
N ARG A 126 6.88 19.88 -6.97
CA ARG A 126 6.10 19.93 -8.22
C ARG A 126 5.77 21.36 -8.64
N ALA A 127 5.35 22.21 -7.70
CA ALA A 127 5.07 23.62 -7.96
C ALA A 127 6.32 24.35 -8.46
N ALA A 128 7.49 24.02 -7.92
CA ALA A 128 8.79 24.52 -8.35
C ALA A 128 9.31 23.88 -9.66
N LYS A 129 8.60 22.88 -10.22
CA LYS A 129 8.99 22.07 -11.40
C LYS A 129 10.33 21.34 -11.22
N ALA A 130 10.70 21.02 -9.99
CA ALA A 130 11.88 20.21 -9.68
C ALA A 130 11.62 18.72 -9.98
N ILE A 131 10.38 18.29 -9.86
CA ILE A 131 9.88 16.95 -10.23
C ILE A 131 8.55 17.07 -10.98
N ASN A 132 8.21 16.05 -11.79
CA ASN A 132 6.89 15.95 -12.42
C ASN A 132 6.01 14.91 -11.70
N LYS A 133 6.60 13.78 -11.27
CA LYS A 133 5.92 12.67 -10.59
C LYS A 133 6.62 12.36 -9.28
N SER A 134 5.87 11.87 -8.31
CA SER A 134 6.41 11.50 -6.99
C SER A 134 7.51 10.44 -7.08
N GLN A 135 7.39 9.46 -8.00
CA GLN A 135 8.41 8.43 -8.20
C GLN A 135 9.77 8.97 -8.70
N GLU A 136 9.84 10.21 -9.20
CA GLU A 136 11.10 10.87 -9.56
C GLU A 136 11.87 11.37 -8.33
N ALA A 137 11.25 11.31 -7.16
CA ALA A 137 11.76 11.91 -5.94
C ALA A 137 12.41 10.90 -5.00
N ALA A 138 13.44 11.37 -4.31
CA ALA A 138 13.93 10.83 -3.05
C ALA A 138 13.71 11.87 -1.94
N ALA A 139 13.22 11.43 -0.78
CA ALA A 139 13.02 12.28 0.38
C ALA A 139 14.21 12.20 1.35
N VAL A 140 14.66 13.34 1.84
CA VAL A 140 15.53 13.42 3.01
C VAL A 140 14.67 13.87 4.18
N VAL A 141 14.38 12.94 5.08
CA VAL A 141 13.56 13.15 6.27
C VAL A 141 14.46 13.48 7.43
N SER A 142 14.33 14.67 7.98
CA SER A 142 15.00 15.10 9.20
C SER A 142 13.97 15.10 10.33
N ALA A 143 14.24 14.42 11.43
CA ALA A 143 13.29 14.29 12.54
C ALA A 143 14.00 14.00 13.88
N PRO A 144 13.32 14.19 15.03
CA PRO A 144 13.79 13.74 16.32
C PRO A 144 14.09 12.23 16.35
N GLN A 145 15.07 11.83 17.17
CA GLN A 145 15.46 10.40 17.24
C GLN A 145 14.29 9.49 17.56
N GLU A 146 13.40 9.88 18.44
CA GLU A 146 12.21 9.12 18.83
C GLU A 146 11.25 8.85 17.64
N VAL A 147 11.14 9.80 16.71
CA VAL A 147 10.36 9.64 15.47
C VAL A 147 11.08 8.67 14.52
N LEU A 148 12.40 8.81 14.38
CA LEU A 148 13.22 7.91 13.55
C LEU A 148 13.20 6.48 14.08
N ASP A 149 13.17 6.28 15.41
CA ASP A 149 13.06 4.95 16.04
C ASP A 149 11.71 4.29 15.70
N VAL A 150 10.63 5.06 15.58
CA VAL A 150 9.33 4.55 15.11
C VAL A 150 9.40 4.18 13.62
N LEU A 151 10.00 5.03 12.79
CA LEU A 151 10.18 4.74 11.35
C LEU A 151 11.05 3.51 11.11
N ALA A 152 12.04 3.23 11.96
CA ALA A 152 12.87 2.03 11.89
C ALA A 152 12.10 0.72 12.13
N GLY A 153 10.84 0.79 12.55
CA GLY A 153 9.93 -0.35 12.62
C GLY A 153 9.43 -0.84 11.25
N MET A 154 9.70 -0.10 10.17
CA MET A 154 9.40 -0.47 8.78
C MET A 154 10.67 -0.39 7.92
N THR A 155 10.66 -1.07 6.76
CA THR A 155 11.79 -0.96 5.82
C THR A 155 11.69 0.34 5.00
N ASP A 156 12.83 0.77 4.42
CA ASP A 156 12.85 1.93 3.54
C ASP A 156 11.88 1.75 2.36
N GLU A 157 11.83 0.56 1.76
CA GLU A 157 10.90 0.24 0.67
C GLU A 157 9.44 0.38 1.08
N GLN A 158 9.09 -0.01 2.32
CA GLN A 158 7.71 0.15 2.82
C GLN A 158 7.35 1.63 3.00
N PHE A 159 8.29 2.46 3.47
CA PHE A 159 8.07 3.90 3.59
C PHE A 159 8.03 4.58 2.21
N GLU A 160 8.89 4.17 1.29
CA GLU A 160 8.88 4.63 -0.10
C GLU A 160 7.55 4.32 -0.80
N GLU A 161 7.01 3.10 -0.63
CA GLU A 161 5.68 2.73 -1.13
C GLU A 161 4.58 3.58 -0.52
N LEU A 162 4.64 3.83 0.80
CA LEU A 162 3.65 4.64 1.53
C LEU A 162 3.62 6.09 1.03
N CYS A 163 4.77 6.65 0.65
CA CYS A 163 4.91 8.00 0.13
C CYS A 163 4.89 8.09 -1.41
N VAL A 164 4.94 6.94 -2.10
CA VAL A 164 5.02 6.83 -3.58
C VAL A 164 6.26 7.53 -4.13
N ILE A 165 7.42 7.29 -3.51
CA ILE A 165 8.73 7.84 -3.88
C ILE A 165 9.72 6.71 -4.19
N SER A 166 10.89 7.03 -4.73
CA SER A 166 11.91 6.06 -5.12
C SER A 166 13.16 6.06 -4.25
N GLY A 167 13.17 6.79 -3.15
CA GLY A 167 14.28 6.77 -2.20
C GLY A 167 13.95 7.55 -0.94
N VAL A 168 14.53 7.13 0.18
CA VAL A 168 14.44 7.84 1.45
C VAL A 168 15.79 7.84 2.15
N GLN A 169 16.10 8.92 2.85
CA GLN A 169 17.26 9.08 3.74
C GLN A 169 16.79 9.73 5.02
N TYR A 170 17.35 9.31 6.16
CA TYR A 170 16.98 9.82 7.46
C TYR A 170 18.13 10.59 8.12
N GLN A 171 17.81 11.69 8.80
CA GLN A 171 18.75 12.53 9.52
C GLN A 171 18.15 12.94 10.87
N VAL A 172 18.96 12.98 11.91
CA VAL A 172 18.52 13.45 13.24
C VAL A 172 18.44 14.98 13.23
N ALA A 173 17.31 15.51 13.70
CA ALA A 173 17.07 16.95 13.86
C ALA A 173 16.10 17.20 15.03
N ASP A 174 15.93 18.44 15.43
CA ASP A 174 15.03 18.79 16.54
C ASP A 174 13.54 18.80 16.12
N GLU A 175 13.27 18.99 14.82
CA GLU A 175 11.90 19.07 14.27
C GLU A 175 11.78 18.25 12.97
N ILE A 176 10.55 17.83 12.65
CA ILE A 176 10.27 17.13 11.40
C ILE A 176 10.36 18.13 10.23
N SER A 177 11.25 17.83 9.30
CA SER A 177 11.36 18.57 8.04
C SER A 177 11.77 17.61 6.91
N VAL A 178 11.38 17.95 5.67
CA VAL A 178 11.62 17.11 4.51
C VAL A 178 12.19 17.94 3.37
N ALA A 179 13.29 17.46 2.78
CA ALA A 179 13.83 17.98 1.54
C ALA A 179 13.66 16.94 0.43
N ILE A 180 13.22 17.40 -0.75
CA ILE A 180 13.06 16.54 -1.92
C ILE A 180 14.28 16.68 -2.83
N LYS A 181 14.82 15.55 -3.28
CA LYS A 181 15.89 15.43 -4.26
C LYS A 181 15.40 14.58 -5.44
N GLN A 182 16.08 14.66 -6.56
CA GLN A 182 15.90 13.69 -7.65
C GLN A 182 16.33 12.31 -7.16
N ALA A 183 15.52 11.30 -7.43
CA ALA A 183 15.86 9.91 -7.12
C ALA A 183 17.05 9.42 -7.95
N GLU A 184 17.87 8.57 -7.35
CA GLU A 184 19.01 7.95 -8.02
C GLU A 184 18.58 6.76 -8.90
N GLY A 185 19.43 6.42 -9.87
CA GLY A 185 19.18 5.31 -10.79
C GLY A 185 18.36 5.71 -12.02
N GLU A 186 17.80 4.71 -12.68
CA GLU A 186 17.01 4.86 -13.89
C GLU A 186 15.57 4.44 -13.66
N LYS A 187 14.64 5.04 -14.41
CA LYS A 187 13.23 4.69 -14.33
C LYS A 187 13.00 3.27 -14.83
N CYS A 188 12.60 2.38 -13.95
CA CYS A 188 12.18 1.05 -14.33
C CYS A 188 10.90 1.11 -15.18
N PRO A 189 10.87 0.56 -16.41
CA PRO A 189 9.70 0.65 -17.29
C PRO A 189 8.49 -0.14 -16.79
N ARG A 190 8.68 -1.08 -15.85
CA ARG A 190 7.59 -1.90 -15.31
C ARG A 190 6.96 -1.29 -14.05
N CYS A 191 7.72 -0.97 -13.01
CA CYS A 191 7.18 -0.41 -11.75
C CYS A 191 7.21 1.12 -11.71
N TRP A 192 7.93 1.76 -12.62
CA TRP A 192 8.12 3.21 -12.75
C TRP A 192 8.91 3.88 -11.62
N ASN A 193 9.37 3.13 -10.63
CA ASN A 193 10.30 3.62 -9.62
C ASN A 193 11.70 3.77 -10.23
N TYR A 194 12.46 4.70 -9.70
CA TYR A 194 13.87 4.90 -10.05
C TYR A 194 14.71 3.93 -9.22
N ARG A 195 15.46 3.07 -9.89
CA ARG A 195 16.27 2.00 -9.31
C ARG A 195 17.46 1.70 -10.20
N GLU A 196 18.41 0.93 -9.68
CA GLU A 196 19.40 0.29 -10.53
C GLU A 196 18.72 -0.78 -11.39
N LEU A 197 18.98 -0.72 -12.73
CA LEU A 197 18.47 -1.70 -13.68
C LEU A 197 19.52 -2.81 -13.92
N GLY A 198 19.09 -3.91 -14.55
CA GLY A 198 20.01 -5.00 -14.92
C GLY A 198 20.42 -5.93 -13.79
N GLY A 199 19.79 -5.84 -12.63
CA GLY A 199 20.06 -6.74 -11.51
C GLY A 199 19.49 -8.16 -11.67
N ASN A 200 18.85 -8.45 -12.81
CA ASN A 200 18.39 -9.77 -13.23
C ASN A 200 18.89 -10.04 -14.66
N GLU A 201 19.58 -11.19 -14.84
CA GLU A 201 20.25 -11.51 -16.12
C GLU A 201 19.25 -11.79 -17.25
N HIS A 202 18.06 -12.33 -16.94
CA HIS A 202 17.03 -12.64 -17.94
C HIS A 202 16.26 -11.38 -18.37
N HIS A 203 16.18 -10.39 -17.47
CA HIS A 203 15.42 -9.16 -17.67
C HIS A 203 16.25 -7.90 -17.37
N PRO A 204 17.30 -7.61 -18.18
CA PRO A 204 18.25 -6.54 -17.89
C PRO A 204 17.67 -5.13 -18.00
N HIS A 205 16.50 -4.97 -18.61
CA HIS A 205 15.86 -3.66 -18.83
C HIS A 205 14.97 -3.20 -17.68
N VAL A 206 14.78 -4.03 -16.65
CA VAL A 206 13.99 -3.70 -15.47
C VAL A 206 14.83 -3.77 -14.20
N CYS A 207 14.33 -3.23 -13.09
CA CYS A 207 14.98 -3.39 -11.79
C CYS A 207 14.92 -4.86 -11.32
N LYS A 208 15.82 -5.25 -10.42
CA LYS A 208 15.94 -6.62 -9.94
C LYS A 208 14.61 -7.21 -9.47
N ARG A 209 13.86 -6.50 -8.63
CA ARG A 209 12.53 -6.95 -8.14
C ARG A 209 11.57 -7.27 -9.28
N CYS A 210 11.52 -6.42 -10.28
CA CYS A 210 10.66 -6.62 -11.45
C CYS A 210 11.12 -7.79 -12.31
N GLY A 211 12.43 -7.99 -12.48
CA GLY A 211 12.99 -9.13 -13.18
C GLY A 211 12.67 -10.46 -12.47
N ASP A 212 12.88 -10.52 -11.16
CA ASP A 212 12.56 -11.70 -10.35
C ASP A 212 11.06 -12.06 -10.44
N ALA A 213 10.19 -11.03 -10.47
CA ALA A 213 8.75 -11.24 -10.63
C ALA A 213 8.37 -11.73 -12.04
N LEU A 214 9.10 -11.32 -13.08
CA LEU A 214 8.91 -11.80 -14.45
C LEU A 214 9.38 -13.25 -14.59
N ASP A 215 10.51 -13.61 -13.98
CA ASP A 215 10.98 -15.01 -13.91
C ASP A 215 9.94 -15.92 -13.24
N GLU A 216 9.34 -15.49 -12.10
CA GLU A 216 8.34 -16.30 -11.38
C GLU A 216 7.10 -16.61 -12.24
N ILE A 217 6.70 -15.69 -13.11
CA ILE A 217 5.54 -15.90 -14.01
C ILE A 217 5.92 -16.55 -15.34
N GLY A 218 7.21 -16.83 -15.58
CA GLY A 218 7.70 -17.40 -16.83
C GLY A 218 7.51 -16.46 -18.03
N PHE A 219 7.65 -15.14 -17.82
CA PHE A 219 7.54 -14.18 -18.89
C PHE A 219 8.80 -14.22 -19.76
N GLU A 220 8.63 -14.45 -21.05
CA GLU A 220 9.69 -14.34 -22.05
C GLU A 220 9.50 -13.06 -22.86
N GLU A 221 10.57 -12.27 -23.02
CA GLU A 221 10.51 -11.10 -23.89
C GLU A 221 10.28 -11.56 -25.33
N PRO A 222 9.34 -10.90 -26.08
CA PRO A 222 9.15 -11.24 -27.48
C PRO A 222 10.47 -11.03 -28.24
N ALA A 223 10.86 -12.01 -29.05
CA ALA A 223 12.01 -11.88 -29.94
C ALA A 223 11.80 -10.68 -30.87
N GLU A 224 12.81 -9.79 -30.97
CA GLU A 224 12.80 -8.64 -31.88
C GLU A 224 12.72 -9.06 -33.36
#